data_bc7801fcf6b00eef57757bf611250935
#
_entry.id   bc7801fcf6b00eef57757bf611250935
#
_cell.length_a   1.000
_cell.length_b   1.000
_cell.length_c   1.000
_cell.angle_alpha   90.00
_cell.angle_beta   90.00
_cell.angle_gamma   90.00
#
_symmetry.space_group_name_H-M   'P 1'
#
loop_
_entity.id
_entity.type
_entity.pdbx_description
1 polymer ?
#
loop_
_entity_poly.entity_id
_entity_poly.type
_entity_poly.pdbx_seq_one_letter_code
_entity_poly.pdbx_strand_id
1 'polypeptide(L)'
;MKKTLAALAAGLALFAVTGTAQAQTKIRIATEGAYLPWNGQDASGKLIGFEIDLAAELCKRMGATCEVVAQDWDGIIPGLQSRKYDVIMAGMSITDERKQVISFAGPYATEPTSFAAMKGSPLLGLNLPTTAVDMATITPDEQKLIDQTAASVKGKTVGVQVSTIQQNMVEQLMPGVEVRTYDKVDNLGLDLVSGRIDALVADGSAINGLIAASEENKGITKFGPGFSRGLLGEGVGAGVRKADTELQAKLDKAIKDATADGTMGKLTTQWFGYDISIKSGS
;
A
#
# COMPACT_ATOMS: atom_id res chain seq x y z
N MET A 1 -29.00 62.15 64.94
CA MET A 1 -27.93 61.12 64.92
C MET A 1 -28.39 59.95 64.05
N LYS A 2 -28.04 59.95 62.79
CA LYS A 2 -28.41 58.88 61.82
C LYS A 2 -27.12 58.26 61.33
N LYS A 3 -26.94 56.97 61.63
CA LYS A 3 -25.80 56.14 61.15
C LYS A 3 -26.21 55.49 59.84
N THR A 4 -25.54 55.83 58.78
CA THR A 4 -25.65 55.17 57.46
C THR A 4 -24.67 54.02 57.37
N LEU A 5 -25.15 52.79 57.20
CA LEU A 5 -24.35 51.62 56.84
C LEU A 5 -24.16 51.62 55.29
N ALA A 6 -22.92 51.61 54.83
CA ALA A 6 -22.58 51.36 53.47
C ALA A 6 -22.29 49.83 53.28
N ALA A 7 -23.09 49.15 52.48
CA ALA A 7 -22.84 47.74 52.09
C ALA A 7 -21.95 47.71 50.87
N LEU A 8 -20.75 47.10 51.00
CA LEU A 8 -19.86 46.76 49.87
C LEU A 8 -20.34 45.42 49.23
N ALA A 9 -20.86 45.50 48.04
CA ALA A 9 -21.13 44.33 47.25
C ALA A 9 -19.85 43.92 46.37
N ALA A 10 -19.15 42.88 46.80
CA ALA A 10 -18.05 42.34 46.04
C ALA A 10 -18.62 41.37 44.97
N GLY A 11 -18.62 41.81 43.72
CA GLY A 11 -18.98 40.97 42.56
C GLY A 11 -17.86 40.00 42.20
N LEU A 12 -18.04 38.71 42.47
CA LEU A 12 -17.21 37.65 41.91
C LEU A 12 -17.60 37.44 40.43
N ALA A 13 -16.76 37.93 39.51
CA ALA A 13 -16.86 37.55 38.09
C ALA A 13 -16.28 36.14 37.90
N LEU A 14 -17.14 35.13 37.79
CA LEU A 14 -16.75 33.81 37.31
C LEU A 14 -16.41 33.90 35.80
N PHE A 15 -15.14 33.89 35.46
CA PHE A 15 -14.71 33.64 34.09
C PHE A 15 -14.97 32.15 33.79
N ALA A 16 -16.09 31.85 33.14
CA ALA A 16 -16.32 30.56 32.53
C ALA A 16 -15.34 30.41 31.35
N VAL A 17 -14.25 29.68 31.58
CA VAL A 17 -13.37 29.19 30.48
C VAL A 17 -14.19 28.16 29.72
N THR A 18 -14.90 28.60 28.68
CA THR A 18 -15.48 27.68 27.69
C THR A 18 -14.32 27.07 26.87
N GLY A 19 -13.78 25.95 27.35
CA GLY A 19 -12.93 25.11 26.56
C GLY A 19 -13.74 24.66 25.35
N THR A 20 -13.42 25.18 24.17
CA THR A 20 -13.93 24.64 22.92
C THR A 20 -13.41 23.22 22.83
N ALA A 21 -14.26 22.23 23.11
CA ALA A 21 -14.01 20.85 22.80
C ALA A 21 -13.82 20.79 21.28
N GLN A 22 -12.57 20.76 20.84
CA GLN A 22 -12.23 20.61 19.44
C GLN A 22 -12.70 19.21 19.08
N ALA A 23 -13.78 19.10 18.32
CA ALA A 23 -14.29 17.82 17.84
C ALA A 23 -13.14 17.13 17.07
N GLN A 24 -12.67 16.01 17.61
CA GLN A 24 -11.58 15.25 17.02
C GLN A 24 -12.02 14.83 15.62
N THR A 25 -11.28 15.22 14.59
CA THR A 25 -11.61 14.89 13.21
C THR A 25 -11.62 13.37 13.06
N LYS A 26 -12.76 12.80 12.69
CA LYS A 26 -12.86 11.37 12.37
C LYS A 26 -12.46 11.16 10.92
N ILE A 27 -11.42 10.37 10.67
CA ILE A 27 -10.90 10.03 9.34
C ILE A 27 -11.21 8.55 9.07
N ARG A 28 -11.83 8.26 7.93
CA ARG A 28 -12.06 6.89 7.47
C ARG A 28 -10.98 6.53 6.47
N ILE A 29 -10.29 5.41 6.71
CA ILE A 29 -9.20 4.90 5.89
C ILE A 29 -9.64 3.59 5.27
N ALA A 30 -9.64 3.50 3.94
CA ALA A 30 -9.93 2.26 3.24
C ALA A 30 -8.65 1.48 3.00
N THR A 31 -8.74 0.18 3.18
CA THR A 31 -7.72 -0.81 2.82
C THR A 31 -8.36 -2.00 2.14
N GLU A 32 -7.62 -2.80 1.37
CA GLU A 32 -8.18 -3.98 0.72
C GLU A 32 -8.46 -5.09 1.75
N GLY A 33 -7.55 -5.32 2.68
CA GLY A 33 -7.65 -6.39 3.67
C GLY A 33 -7.40 -7.80 3.13
N ALA A 34 -6.71 -7.92 1.98
CA ALA A 34 -6.39 -9.19 1.31
C ALA A 34 -5.01 -9.17 0.63
N TYR A 35 -4.05 -8.40 1.16
CA TYR A 35 -2.72 -8.19 0.59
C TYR A 35 -1.63 -8.19 1.68
N LEU A 36 -1.50 -9.28 2.46
CA LEU A 36 -0.45 -9.41 3.48
C LEU A 36 0.95 -9.42 2.84
N PRO A 37 1.94 -8.81 3.49
CA PRO A 37 1.96 -8.21 4.83
C PRO A 37 1.52 -6.72 4.88
N TRP A 38 1.15 -6.11 3.74
CA TRP A 38 0.67 -4.73 3.68
C TRP A 38 -0.61 -4.54 4.50
N ASN A 39 -1.64 -5.28 4.15
CA ASN A 39 -2.93 -5.27 4.80
C ASN A 39 -3.64 -6.62 4.59
N GLY A 40 -4.35 -7.11 5.58
CA GLY A 40 -5.03 -8.39 5.52
C GLY A 40 -6.04 -8.53 6.65
N GLN A 41 -6.56 -9.73 6.81
CA GLN A 41 -7.45 -10.07 7.92
C GLN A 41 -6.89 -11.28 8.67
N ASP A 42 -7.02 -11.27 9.99
CA ASP A 42 -6.77 -12.45 10.80
C ASP A 42 -7.95 -13.44 10.75
N ALA A 43 -7.81 -14.57 11.43
CA ALA A 43 -8.84 -15.61 11.45
C ALA A 43 -10.19 -15.15 12.05
N SER A 44 -10.22 -14.04 12.78
CA SER A 44 -11.44 -13.43 13.32
C SER A 44 -12.08 -12.40 12.36
N GLY A 45 -11.42 -12.12 11.23
CA GLY A 45 -11.82 -11.08 10.28
C GLY A 45 -11.37 -9.67 10.67
N LYS A 46 -10.52 -9.54 11.70
CA LYS A 46 -9.95 -8.26 12.09
C LYS A 46 -8.86 -7.84 11.10
N LEU A 47 -8.89 -6.59 10.67
CA LEU A 47 -7.84 -6.02 9.82
C LEU A 47 -6.50 -5.98 10.56
N ILE A 48 -5.46 -6.46 9.90
CA ILE A 48 -4.07 -6.52 10.36
C ILE A 48 -3.13 -6.15 9.20
N GLY A 49 -1.88 -5.87 9.50
CA GLY A 49 -0.87 -5.59 8.50
C GLY A 49 -0.13 -4.28 8.75
N PHE A 50 0.94 -4.08 7.98
CA PHE A 50 1.77 -2.89 8.08
C PHE A 50 0.95 -1.59 8.00
N GLU A 51 0.05 -1.49 7.04
CA GLU A 51 -0.72 -0.26 6.82
C GLU A 51 -1.78 -0.01 7.89
N ILE A 52 -2.23 -1.05 8.60
CA ILE A 52 -3.13 -0.91 9.73
C ILE A 52 -2.39 -0.27 10.91
N ASP A 53 -1.18 -0.77 11.21
CA ASP A 53 -0.33 -0.22 12.27
C ASP A 53 0.17 1.18 11.90
N LEU A 54 0.56 1.40 10.64
CA LEU A 54 0.95 2.72 10.14
C LEU A 54 -0.20 3.72 10.23
N ALA A 55 -1.43 3.34 9.82
CA ALA A 55 -2.60 4.20 9.93
C ALA A 55 -2.85 4.65 11.37
N ALA A 56 -2.77 3.72 12.33
CA ALA A 56 -2.91 4.05 13.75
C ALA A 56 -1.84 5.06 14.23
N GLU A 57 -0.59 4.87 13.82
CA GLU A 57 0.52 5.78 14.18
C GLU A 57 0.36 7.16 13.52
N LEU A 58 0.02 7.21 12.23
CA LEU A 58 -0.21 8.49 11.53
C LEU A 58 -1.37 9.27 12.16
N CYS A 59 -2.47 8.60 12.48
CA CYS A 59 -3.62 9.22 13.13
C CYS A 59 -3.28 9.78 14.51
N LYS A 60 -2.51 9.04 15.30
CA LYS A 60 -1.98 9.52 16.58
C LYS A 60 -1.14 10.80 16.39
N ARG A 61 -0.24 10.86 15.42
CA ARG A 61 0.57 12.04 15.11
C ARG A 61 -0.27 13.23 14.65
N MET A 62 -1.35 12.99 13.93
CA MET A 62 -2.29 14.03 13.49
C MET A 62 -3.27 14.49 14.59
N GLY A 63 -3.30 13.81 15.74
CA GLY A 63 -4.32 14.06 16.77
C GLY A 63 -5.75 13.75 16.32
N ALA A 64 -5.89 12.80 15.38
CA ALA A 64 -7.16 12.41 14.78
C ALA A 64 -7.64 11.04 15.32
N THR A 65 -8.97 10.82 15.28
CA THR A 65 -9.56 9.50 15.45
C THR A 65 -9.74 8.87 14.08
N CYS A 66 -9.21 7.67 13.88
CA CYS A 66 -9.32 6.97 12.61
C CYS A 66 -10.12 5.68 12.73
N GLU A 67 -10.81 5.35 11.65
CA GLU A 67 -11.50 4.08 11.46
C GLU A 67 -10.96 3.47 10.15
N VAL A 68 -10.41 2.26 10.23
CA VAL A 68 -9.97 1.52 9.03
C VAL A 68 -11.08 0.59 8.60
N VAL A 69 -11.44 0.62 7.31
CA VAL A 69 -12.52 -0.17 6.72
C VAL A 69 -12.00 -0.97 5.55
N ALA A 70 -12.49 -2.21 5.39
CA ALA A 70 -12.20 -3.02 4.23
C ALA A 70 -13.00 -2.54 3.02
N GLN A 71 -12.36 -2.49 1.87
CA GLN A 71 -12.95 -2.14 0.57
C GLN A 71 -12.21 -2.90 -0.53
N ASP A 72 -12.93 -3.65 -1.33
CA ASP A 72 -12.33 -4.36 -2.46
C ASP A 72 -11.53 -3.41 -3.36
N TRP A 73 -10.38 -3.90 -3.85
CA TRP A 73 -9.42 -3.12 -4.60
C TRP A 73 -10.00 -2.43 -5.83
N ASP A 74 -10.76 -3.15 -6.64
CA ASP A 74 -11.29 -2.63 -7.92
C ASP A 74 -12.24 -1.42 -7.75
N GLY A 75 -12.85 -1.26 -6.58
CA GLY A 75 -13.73 -0.12 -6.27
C GLY A 75 -13.09 0.98 -5.40
N ILE A 76 -11.79 0.87 -5.07
CA ILE A 76 -11.21 1.68 -3.99
C ILE A 76 -11.04 3.16 -4.38
N ILE A 77 -10.61 3.48 -5.60
CA ILE A 77 -10.50 4.88 -6.07
C ILE A 77 -11.90 5.52 -6.28
N PRO A 78 -12.85 4.88 -6.98
CA PRO A 78 -14.24 5.38 -7.06
C PRO A 78 -14.90 5.60 -5.69
N GLY A 79 -14.62 4.71 -4.70
CA GLY A 79 -15.11 4.86 -3.34
C GLY A 79 -14.57 6.12 -2.64
N LEU A 80 -13.27 6.44 -2.81
CA LEU A 80 -12.66 7.67 -2.32
C LEU A 80 -13.31 8.91 -2.94
N GLN A 81 -13.46 8.91 -4.25
CA GLN A 81 -14.07 10.02 -4.99
C GLN A 81 -15.53 10.26 -4.58
N SER A 82 -16.29 9.19 -4.31
CA SER A 82 -17.68 9.27 -3.82
C SER A 82 -17.81 9.51 -2.31
N ARG A 83 -16.70 9.78 -1.60
CA ARG A 83 -16.65 10.10 -0.16
C ARG A 83 -17.11 8.96 0.76
N LYS A 84 -16.99 7.70 0.34
CA LYS A 84 -17.22 6.56 1.24
C LYS A 84 -16.20 6.52 2.37
N TYR A 85 -14.97 6.99 2.11
CA TYR A 85 -13.86 7.18 3.04
C TYR A 85 -13.02 8.38 2.61
N ASP A 86 -11.98 8.68 3.36
CA ASP A 86 -11.22 9.92 3.22
C ASP A 86 -9.77 9.68 2.78
N VAL A 87 -9.25 8.48 3.04
CA VAL A 87 -7.88 8.05 2.71
C VAL A 87 -7.92 6.62 2.17
N ILE A 88 -7.02 6.29 1.25
CA ILE A 88 -6.69 4.91 0.84
C ILE A 88 -5.30 4.57 1.36
N MET A 89 -5.17 3.46 2.10
CA MET A 89 -3.90 2.83 2.45
C MET A 89 -4.04 1.33 2.15
N ALA A 90 -3.61 0.92 0.96
CA ALA A 90 -3.87 -0.40 0.38
C ALA A 90 -2.76 -0.88 -0.57
N GLY A 91 -1.48 -0.66 -0.20
CA GLY A 91 -0.35 -0.98 -1.07
C GLY A 91 -0.36 -0.19 -2.37
N MET A 92 -1.01 0.98 -2.39
CA MET A 92 -1.28 1.71 -3.62
C MET A 92 -0.06 2.50 -4.11
N SER A 93 0.54 2.05 -5.22
CA SER A 93 1.65 2.75 -5.86
C SER A 93 1.22 4.11 -6.41
N ILE A 94 2.09 5.10 -6.23
CA ILE A 94 1.95 6.45 -6.77
C ILE A 94 2.33 6.42 -8.25
N THR A 95 1.36 6.43 -9.15
CA THR A 95 1.59 6.48 -10.61
C THR A 95 1.02 7.76 -11.21
N ASP A 96 1.54 8.15 -12.37
CA ASP A 96 1.05 9.33 -13.09
C ASP A 96 -0.42 9.19 -13.49
N GLU A 97 -0.86 7.98 -13.86
CA GLU A 97 -2.25 7.70 -14.15
C GLU A 97 -3.15 7.96 -12.94
N ARG A 98 -2.80 7.40 -11.77
CA ARG A 98 -3.56 7.61 -10.53
C ARG A 98 -3.53 9.08 -10.08
N LYS A 99 -2.40 9.77 -10.27
CA LYS A 99 -2.28 11.22 -10.00
C LYS A 99 -3.22 12.09 -10.85
N GLN A 100 -3.75 11.58 -11.99
CA GLN A 100 -4.79 12.32 -12.75
C GLN A 100 -6.11 12.44 -11.97
N VAL A 101 -6.44 11.48 -11.12
CA VAL A 101 -7.76 11.38 -10.49
C VAL A 101 -7.77 11.56 -8.97
N ILE A 102 -6.66 11.27 -8.29
CA ILE A 102 -6.46 11.48 -6.84
C ILE A 102 -5.12 12.16 -6.56
N SER A 103 -4.91 12.60 -5.31
CA SER A 103 -3.63 13.04 -4.78
C SER A 103 -3.07 12.00 -3.81
N PHE A 104 -1.78 12.09 -3.50
CA PHE A 104 -1.10 11.18 -2.60
C PHE A 104 -0.33 11.93 -1.52
N ALA A 105 -0.28 11.37 -0.33
CA ALA A 105 0.70 11.69 0.70
C ALA A 105 1.77 10.58 0.74
N GLY A 106 3.01 10.94 0.97
CA GLY A 106 4.17 10.05 0.91
C GLY A 106 5.04 10.31 -0.32
N PRO A 107 5.76 9.28 -0.86
CA PRO A 107 5.65 7.84 -0.55
C PRO A 107 6.20 7.45 0.83
N TYR A 108 5.70 6.33 1.38
CA TYR A 108 6.17 5.82 2.67
C TYR A 108 6.99 4.52 2.56
N ALA A 109 6.79 3.72 1.52
CA ALA A 109 7.50 2.47 1.30
C ALA A 109 7.63 2.16 -0.20
N THR A 110 8.54 1.24 -0.53
CA THR A 110 8.70 0.71 -1.89
C THR A 110 9.00 -0.78 -1.85
N GLU A 111 8.49 -1.49 -2.83
CA GLU A 111 8.66 -2.95 -2.94
C GLU A 111 8.77 -3.32 -4.42
N PRO A 112 9.72 -4.19 -4.83
CA PRO A 112 9.81 -4.67 -6.20
C PRO A 112 8.64 -5.59 -6.57
N THR A 113 8.12 -5.44 -7.78
CA THR A 113 7.24 -6.42 -8.42
C THR A 113 8.06 -7.64 -8.87
N SER A 114 7.53 -8.83 -8.64
CA SER A 114 8.20 -10.09 -8.95
C SER A 114 7.27 -11.07 -9.66
N PHE A 115 7.85 -11.95 -10.46
CA PHE A 115 7.18 -13.13 -11.00
C PHE A 115 7.35 -14.32 -10.04
N ALA A 116 6.35 -15.21 -10.00
CA ALA A 116 6.46 -16.48 -9.31
C ALA A 116 5.76 -17.61 -10.08
N ALA A 117 6.28 -18.83 -9.92
CA ALA A 117 5.73 -20.04 -10.50
C ALA A 117 5.77 -21.18 -9.48
N MET A 118 5.07 -22.27 -9.74
CA MET A 118 5.13 -23.46 -8.91
C MET A 118 6.47 -24.19 -9.04
N LYS A 119 6.97 -24.74 -7.95
CA LYS A 119 8.11 -25.65 -7.95
C LYS A 119 7.90 -26.76 -8.99
N GLY A 120 8.91 -26.98 -9.82
CA GLY A 120 8.84 -27.92 -10.96
C GLY A 120 8.39 -27.26 -12.27
N SER A 121 7.97 -25.99 -12.26
CA SER A 121 7.71 -25.25 -13.49
C SER A 121 8.98 -25.11 -14.33
N PRO A 122 8.89 -25.28 -15.67
CA PRO A 122 10.00 -25.01 -16.58
C PRO A 122 10.54 -23.56 -16.46
N LEU A 123 9.71 -22.62 -16.03
CA LEU A 123 10.11 -21.21 -15.85
C LEU A 123 11.24 -21.05 -14.81
N LEU A 124 11.27 -21.88 -13.78
CA LEU A 124 12.33 -21.86 -12.76
C LEU A 124 13.67 -22.40 -13.29
N GLY A 125 13.64 -23.28 -14.30
CA GLY A 125 14.84 -23.85 -14.92
C GLY A 125 15.61 -22.89 -15.85
N LEU A 126 15.04 -21.72 -16.14
CA LEU A 126 15.66 -20.73 -17.03
C LEU A 126 16.79 -19.96 -16.36
N ASN A 127 16.94 -20.06 -15.03
CA ASN A 127 17.98 -19.41 -14.24
C ASN A 127 18.12 -17.90 -14.56
N LEU A 128 17.00 -17.20 -14.73
CA LEU A 128 17.00 -15.77 -14.98
C LEU A 128 17.64 -15.05 -13.78
N PRO A 129 18.50 -14.03 -14.01
CA PRO A 129 19.07 -13.25 -12.92
C PRO A 129 17.98 -12.66 -12.03
N THR A 130 18.23 -12.64 -10.71
CA THR A 130 17.35 -12.06 -9.69
C THR A 130 17.71 -10.61 -9.34
N THR A 131 18.53 -9.97 -10.17
CA THR A 131 18.92 -8.57 -10.03
C THR A 131 17.73 -7.65 -10.18
N ALA A 132 17.76 -6.50 -9.48
CA ALA A 132 16.71 -5.49 -9.64
C ALA A 132 16.81 -4.81 -11.01
N VAL A 133 15.65 -4.48 -11.59
CA VAL A 133 15.51 -3.65 -12.80
C VAL A 133 14.83 -2.36 -12.40
N ASP A 134 15.50 -1.24 -12.66
CA ASP A 134 14.96 0.10 -12.47
C ASP A 134 14.26 0.58 -13.74
N MET A 135 12.93 0.51 -13.75
CA MET A 135 12.12 0.87 -14.91
C MET A 135 12.10 2.39 -15.21
N ALA A 136 12.66 3.22 -14.31
CA ALA A 136 12.78 4.68 -14.57
C ALA A 136 14.02 5.03 -15.41
N THR A 137 15.07 4.20 -15.35
CA THR A 137 16.35 4.42 -16.07
C THR A 137 16.89 3.09 -16.57
N ILE A 138 16.25 2.56 -17.62
CA ILE A 138 16.59 1.22 -18.16
C ILE A 138 17.94 1.27 -18.87
N THR A 139 18.90 0.52 -18.39
CA THR A 139 20.20 0.27 -19.04
C THR A 139 20.08 -0.84 -20.11
N PRO A 140 21.06 -0.96 -21.04
CA PRO A 140 21.05 -2.06 -22.02
C PRO A 140 21.02 -3.46 -21.39
N ASP A 141 21.67 -3.65 -20.24
CA ASP A 141 21.64 -4.94 -19.52
C ASP A 141 20.27 -5.19 -18.88
N GLU A 142 19.64 -4.19 -18.31
CA GLU A 142 18.26 -4.28 -17.78
C GLU A 142 17.24 -4.52 -18.89
N GLN A 143 17.38 -3.86 -20.04
CA GLN A 143 16.53 -4.14 -21.22
C GLN A 143 16.65 -5.62 -21.65
N LYS A 144 17.86 -6.15 -21.67
CA LYS A 144 18.08 -7.57 -21.96
C LYS A 144 17.37 -8.49 -20.95
N LEU A 145 17.36 -8.12 -19.64
CA LEU A 145 16.64 -8.89 -18.64
C LEU A 145 15.12 -8.82 -18.82
N ILE A 146 14.59 -7.64 -19.18
CA ILE A 146 13.18 -7.47 -19.55
C ILE A 146 12.83 -8.39 -20.72
N ASP A 147 13.63 -8.35 -21.81
CA ASP A 147 13.40 -9.13 -23.01
C ASP A 147 13.48 -10.64 -22.73
N GLN A 148 14.43 -11.07 -21.90
CA GLN A 148 14.56 -12.47 -21.49
C GLN A 148 13.37 -12.93 -20.64
N THR A 149 12.89 -12.08 -19.73
CA THR A 149 11.69 -12.36 -18.92
C THR A 149 10.47 -12.46 -19.82
N ALA A 150 10.27 -11.50 -20.74
CA ALA A 150 9.19 -11.53 -21.71
C ALA A 150 9.20 -12.79 -22.58
N ALA A 151 10.39 -13.17 -23.08
CA ALA A 151 10.54 -14.41 -23.87
C ALA A 151 10.20 -15.66 -23.07
N SER A 152 10.53 -15.69 -21.78
CA SER A 152 10.28 -16.83 -20.90
C SER A 152 8.79 -17.11 -20.66
N VAL A 153 7.98 -16.05 -20.58
CA VAL A 153 6.53 -16.14 -20.30
C VAL A 153 5.68 -16.08 -21.57
N LYS A 154 6.29 -15.96 -22.74
CA LYS A 154 5.56 -15.95 -24.03
C LYS A 154 4.77 -17.24 -24.24
N GLY A 155 3.47 -17.08 -24.58
CA GLY A 155 2.55 -18.22 -24.75
C GLY A 155 2.15 -18.89 -23.44
N LYS A 156 2.41 -18.25 -22.30
CA LYS A 156 2.00 -18.67 -20.97
C LYS A 156 0.79 -17.88 -20.51
N THR A 157 0.03 -18.44 -19.57
CA THR A 157 -1.02 -17.76 -18.85
C THR A 157 -0.44 -17.16 -17.57
N VAL A 158 -0.42 -15.84 -17.47
CA VAL A 158 0.10 -15.10 -16.32
C VAL A 158 -1.05 -14.42 -15.56
N GLY A 159 -1.17 -14.76 -14.27
CA GLY A 159 -2.15 -14.17 -13.37
C GLY A 159 -1.67 -12.85 -12.78
N VAL A 160 -2.55 -11.86 -12.74
CA VAL A 160 -2.34 -10.55 -12.11
C VAL A 160 -3.60 -10.11 -11.39
N GLN A 161 -3.48 -9.27 -10.36
CA GLN A 161 -4.66 -8.62 -9.81
C GLN A 161 -5.13 -7.51 -10.75
N VAL A 162 -6.45 -7.38 -10.92
CA VAL A 162 -7.07 -6.40 -11.81
C VAL A 162 -6.74 -4.96 -11.40
N SER A 163 -6.63 -4.04 -12.36
CA SER A 163 -6.40 -2.60 -12.11
C SER A 163 -5.12 -2.29 -11.33
N THR A 164 -4.09 -3.15 -11.49
CA THR A 164 -2.78 -2.99 -10.82
C THR A 164 -1.69 -2.54 -11.78
N ILE A 165 -0.60 -2.02 -11.21
CA ILE A 165 0.63 -1.73 -11.95
C ILE A 165 1.26 -2.99 -12.54
N GLN A 166 1.06 -4.14 -11.90
CA GLN A 166 1.53 -5.44 -12.37
C GLN A 166 0.78 -5.87 -13.64
N GLN A 167 -0.53 -5.66 -13.70
CA GLN A 167 -1.30 -5.88 -14.92
C GLN A 167 -0.76 -5.01 -16.06
N ASN A 168 -0.63 -3.70 -15.83
CA ASN A 168 -0.11 -2.76 -16.84
C ASN A 168 1.29 -3.17 -17.31
N MET A 169 2.17 -3.59 -16.40
CA MET A 169 3.52 -4.03 -16.74
C MET A 169 3.50 -5.26 -17.65
N VAL A 170 2.73 -6.29 -17.30
CA VAL A 170 2.66 -7.52 -18.11
C VAL A 170 2.06 -7.23 -19.49
N GLU A 171 0.98 -6.47 -19.57
CA GLU A 171 0.33 -6.11 -20.83
C GLU A 171 1.23 -5.30 -21.77
N GLN A 172 2.05 -4.37 -21.20
CA GLN A 172 2.91 -3.51 -22.00
C GLN A 172 4.25 -4.15 -22.39
N LEU A 173 4.84 -4.95 -21.50
CA LEU A 173 6.22 -5.42 -21.68
C LEU A 173 6.33 -6.91 -22.05
N MET A 174 5.25 -7.69 -21.91
CA MET A 174 5.27 -9.15 -22.11
C MET A 174 4.38 -9.55 -23.30
N PRO A 175 4.74 -9.20 -24.54
CA PRO A 175 3.90 -9.48 -25.70
C PRO A 175 3.73 -10.99 -25.93
N GLY A 176 2.49 -11.42 -26.17
CA GLY A 176 2.14 -12.82 -26.41
C GLY A 176 1.89 -13.64 -25.14
N VAL A 177 1.76 -12.98 -23.99
CA VAL A 177 1.26 -13.56 -22.74
C VAL A 177 -0.26 -13.57 -22.76
N GLU A 178 -0.90 -14.62 -22.27
CA GLU A 178 -2.32 -14.60 -21.89
C GLU A 178 -2.44 -14.05 -20.48
N VAL A 179 -2.92 -12.81 -20.34
CA VAL A 179 -3.14 -12.17 -19.02
C VAL A 179 -4.47 -12.63 -18.46
N ARG A 180 -4.46 -13.21 -17.25
CA ARG A 180 -5.66 -13.55 -16.50
C ARG A 180 -5.75 -12.68 -15.26
N THR A 181 -6.85 -11.92 -15.15
CA THR A 181 -7.06 -11.00 -14.03
C THR A 181 -7.87 -11.63 -12.91
N TYR A 182 -7.58 -11.24 -11.68
CA TYR A 182 -8.21 -11.70 -10.44
C TYR A 182 -8.58 -10.51 -9.57
N ASP A 183 -9.61 -10.69 -8.76
CA ASP A 183 -10.05 -9.68 -7.77
C ASP A 183 -9.06 -9.54 -6.60
N LYS A 184 -8.47 -10.67 -6.15
CA LYS A 184 -7.56 -10.75 -5.00
C LYS A 184 -6.35 -11.61 -5.31
N VAL A 185 -5.23 -11.29 -4.65
CA VAL A 185 -3.99 -12.04 -4.79
C VAL A 185 -4.10 -13.48 -4.28
N ASP A 186 -4.97 -13.74 -3.32
CA ASP A 186 -5.23 -15.10 -2.82
C ASP A 186 -5.79 -16.01 -3.93
N ASN A 187 -6.68 -15.49 -4.78
CA ASN A 187 -7.25 -16.23 -5.91
C ASN A 187 -6.20 -16.53 -6.99
N LEU A 188 -5.20 -15.63 -7.16
CA LEU A 188 -4.03 -15.93 -8.00
C LEU A 188 -3.26 -17.14 -7.45
N GLY A 189 -3.01 -17.17 -6.13
CA GLY A 189 -2.32 -18.26 -5.46
C GLY A 189 -3.02 -19.60 -5.68
N LEU A 190 -4.34 -19.65 -5.51
CA LEU A 190 -5.15 -20.84 -5.73
C LEU A 190 -5.07 -21.36 -7.18
N ASP A 191 -5.13 -20.46 -8.14
CA ASP A 191 -5.06 -20.84 -9.56
C ASP A 191 -3.65 -21.25 -9.99
N LEU A 192 -2.62 -20.63 -9.41
CA LEU A 192 -1.23 -21.07 -9.64
C LEU A 192 -0.98 -22.48 -9.08
N VAL A 193 -1.39 -22.74 -7.86
CA VAL A 193 -1.23 -24.06 -7.21
C VAL A 193 -1.98 -25.15 -7.98
N SER A 194 -3.17 -24.85 -8.48
CA SER A 194 -3.98 -25.79 -9.28
C SER A 194 -3.54 -25.92 -10.74
N GLY A 195 -2.50 -25.19 -11.18
CA GLY A 195 -1.97 -25.24 -12.55
C GLY A 195 -2.90 -24.60 -13.60
N ARG A 196 -3.85 -23.74 -13.18
CA ARG A 196 -4.71 -22.99 -14.10
C ARG A 196 -4.05 -21.75 -14.69
N ILE A 197 -2.96 -21.29 -14.07
CA ILE A 197 -2.02 -20.29 -14.61
C ILE A 197 -0.59 -20.83 -14.50
N ASP A 198 0.29 -20.41 -15.39
CA ASP A 198 1.71 -20.82 -15.42
C ASP A 198 2.58 -20.01 -14.45
N ALA A 199 2.24 -18.74 -14.26
CA ALA A 199 2.94 -17.82 -13.36
C ALA A 199 1.96 -16.77 -12.79
N LEU A 200 2.35 -16.15 -11.70
CA LEU A 200 1.70 -14.95 -11.16
C LEU A 200 2.68 -13.79 -11.05
N VAL A 201 2.14 -12.56 -11.00
CA VAL A 201 2.92 -11.33 -10.76
C VAL A 201 2.25 -10.52 -9.65
N ALA A 202 3.04 -10.18 -8.64
CA ALA A 202 2.62 -9.33 -7.52
C ALA A 202 3.86 -8.69 -6.88
N ASP A 203 3.69 -7.87 -5.85
CA ASP A 203 4.80 -7.42 -5.03
C ASP A 203 5.52 -8.61 -4.38
N GLY A 204 6.83 -8.55 -4.30
CA GLY A 204 7.64 -9.64 -3.78
C GLY A 204 7.27 -10.06 -2.36
N SER A 205 6.85 -9.11 -1.53
CA SER A 205 6.36 -9.37 -0.17
C SER A 205 4.97 -10.02 -0.15
N ALA A 206 4.06 -9.63 -1.05
CA ALA A 206 2.74 -10.26 -1.16
C ALA A 206 2.88 -11.72 -1.60
N ILE A 207 3.81 -12.03 -2.52
CA ILE A 207 4.15 -13.42 -2.86
C ILE A 207 4.64 -14.18 -1.62
N ASN A 208 5.51 -13.57 -0.79
CA ASN A 208 5.94 -14.19 0.47
C ASN A 208 4.76 -14.42 1.42
N GLY A 209 3.81 -13.47 1.47
CA GLY A 209 2.55 -13.61 2.22
C GLY A 209 1.73 -14.81 1.75
N LEU A 210 1.56 -14.99 0.44
CA LEU A 210 0.90 -16.16 -0.14
C LEU A 210 1.61 -17.46 0.26
N ILE A 211 2.95 -17.51 0.17
CA ILE A 211 3.74 -18.70 0.53
C ILE A 211 3.53 -19.06 2.01
N ALA A 212 3.43 -18.07 2.87
CA ALA A 212 3.23 -18.26 4.31
C ALA A 212 1.80 -18.64 4.69
N ALA A 213 0.81 -18.38 3.81
CA ALA A 213 -0.60 -18.51 4.12
C ALA A 213 -1.07 -19.97 4.23
N SER A 214 -0.47 -20.91 3.46
CA SER A 214 -0.86 -22.32 3.50
C SER A 214 0.29 -23.25 3.10
N GLU A 215 0.16 -24.55 3.45
CA GLU A 215 1.13 -25.58 3.05
C GLU A 215 1.16 -25.79 1.54
N GLU A 216 0.01 -25.70 0.86
CA GLU A 216 -0.11 -25.85 -0.58
C GLU A 216 0.69 -24.79 -1.33
N ASN A 217 0.75 -23.59 -0.77
CA ASN A 217 1.45 -22.43 -1.34
C ASN A 217 2.99 -22.51 -1.19
N LYS A 218 3.53 -23.40 -0.35
CA LYS A 218 4.98 -23.54 -0.13
C LYS A 218 5.76 -23.93 -1.39
N GLY A 219 5.06 -24.42 -2.42
CA GLY A 219 5.64 -24.67 -3.73
C GLY A 219 5.83 -23.44 -4.60
N ILE A 220 5.23 -22.29 -4.24
CA ILE A 220 5.36 -21.04 -4.99
C ILE A 220 6.79 -20.51 -4.82
N THR A 221 7.45 -20.21 -5.95
CA THR A 221 8.85 -19.79 -5.98
C THR A 221 8.99 -18.59 -6.91
N LYS A 222 9.59 -17.50 -6.42
CA LYS A 222 9.90 -16.32 -7.25
C LYS A 222 10.99 -16.66 -8.27
N PHE A 223 10.92 -16.05 -9.45
CA PHE A 223 11.93 -16.17 -10.49
C PHE A 223 12.13 -14.87 -11.25
N GLY A 224 13.26 -14.75 -11.91
CA GLY A 224 13.64 -13.57 -12.68
C GLY A 224 13.93 -12.33 -11.83
N PRO A 225 14.12 -11.17 -12.47
CA PRO A 225 14.42 -9.91 -11.79
C PRO A 225 13.23 -9.37 -10.99
N GLY A 226 13.52 -8.53 -9.98
CA GLY A 226 12.55 -7.66 -9.37
C GLY A 226 12.46 -6.35 -10.14
N PHE A 227 11.25 -5.89 -10.46
CA PHE A 227 11.01 -4.65 -11.21
C PHE A 227 10.53 -3.56 -10.29
N SER A 228 11.04 -2.34 -10.45
CA SER A 228 10.67 -1.18 -9.64
C SER A 228 10.71 0.11 -10.42
N ARG A 229 9.99 1.14 -9.92
CA ARG A 229 9.96 2.50 -10.47
C ARG A 229 9.39 2.59 -11.89
N GLY A 230 9.57 3.71 -12.57
CA GLY A 230 9.04 3.95 -13.91
C GLY A 230 7.52 3.72 -13.97
N LEU A 231 7.08 2.85 -14.87
CA LEU A 231 5.65 2.50 -15.00
C LEU A 231 5.04 1.85 -13.74
N LEU A 232 5.88 1.34 -12.82
CA LEU A 232 5.44 0.77 -11.54
C LEU A 232 5.26 1.85 -10.45
N GLY A 233 5.57 3.12 -10.76
CA GLY A 233 5.36 4.27 -9.87
C GLY A 233 6.55 4.60 -8.98
N GLU A 234 6.34 5.58 -8.11
CA GLU A 234 7.38 6.21 -7.27
C GLU A 234 7.44 5.60 -5.86
N GLY A 235 6.75 4.50 -5.62
CA GLY A 235 6.56 3.89 -4.31
C GLY A 235 5.10 3.93 -3.89
N VAL A 236 4.82 3.44 -2.68
CA VAL A 236 3.48 3.31 -2.11
C VAL A 236 3.13 4.53 -1.27
N GLY A 237 1.93 5.09 -1.45
CA GLY A 237 1.48 6.29 -0.74
C GLY A 237 0.03 6.22 -0.30
N ALA A 238 -0.36 7.14 0.59
CA ALA A 238 -1.74 7.29 1.03
C ALA A 238 -2.53 8.15 0.04
N GLY A 239 -3.53 7.54 -0.62
CA GLY A 239 -4.39 8.22 -1.59
C GLY A 239 -5.44 9.10 -0.90
N VAL A 240 -5.61 10.34 -1.38
CA VAL A 240 -6.62 11.29 -0.92
C VAL A 240 -7.30 11.98 -2.11
N ARG A 241 -8.49 12.54 -1.92
CA ARG A 241 -9.12 13.35 -2.97
C ARG A 241 -8.27 14.59 -3.27
N LYS A 242 -8.23 15.02 -4.52
CA LYS A 242 -7.48 16.24 -4.93
C LYS A 242 -7.88 17.51 -4.18
N ALA A 243 -9.13 17.58 -3.73
CA ALA A 243 -9.65 18.71 -2.97
C ALA A 243 -9.22 18.71 -1.48
N ASP A 244 -8.76 17.57 -0.96
CA ASP A 244 -8.48 17.39 0.48
C ASP A 244 -7.02 17.75 0.82
N THR A 245 -6.57 18.92 0.36
CA THR A 245 -5.17 19.37 0.46
C THR A 245 -4.69 19.52 1.90
N GLU A 246 -5.57 19.91 2.84
CA GLU A 246 -5.22 19.98 4.25
C GLU A 246 -4.97 18.60 4.86
N LEU A 247 -5.80 17.61 4.51
CA LEU A 247 -5.61 16.22 4.95
C LEU A 247 -4.33 15.64 4.36
N GLN A 248 -4.08 15.88 3.07
CA GLN A 248 -2.83 15.48 2.41
C GLN A 248 -1.62 16.04 3.15
N ALA A 249 -1.58 17.34 3.43
CA ALA A 249 -0.46 17.98 4.12
C ALA A 249 -0.23 17.42 5.55
N LYS A 250 -1.32 17.11 6.28
CA LYS A 250 -1.22 16.47 7.61
C LYS A 250 -0.63 15.05 7.52
N LEU A 251 -1.07 14.26 6.54
CA LEU A 251 -0.53 12.91 6.28
C LEU A 251 0.94 12.98 5.86
N ASP A 252 1.30 13.86 4.92
CA ASP A 252 2.70 14.06 4.49
C ASP A 252 3.61 14.38 5.67
N LYS A 253 3.16 15.30 6.53
CA LYS A 253 3.92 15.65 7.74
C LYS A 253 4.07 14.44 8.67
N ALA A 254 2.99 13.71 8.92
CA ALA A 254 3.02 12.55 9.82
C ALA A 254 3.90 11.42 9.26
N ILE A 255 3.87 11.16 7.95
CA ILE A 255 4.74 10.20 7.25
C ILE A 255 6.20 10.64 7.39
N LYS A 256 6.50 11.91 7.10
CA LYS A 256 7.87 12.46 7.22
C LYS A 256 8.41 12.34 8.64
N ASP A 257 7.60 12.69 9.65
CA ASP A 257 8.00 12.59 11.05
C ASP A 257 8.24 11.13 11.46
N ALA A 258 7.37 10.18 11.04
CA ALA A 258 7.53 8.75 11.32
C ALA A 258 8.76 8.14 10.63
N THR A 259 9.13 8.65 9.46
CA THR A 259 10.35 8.26 8.75
C THR A 259 11.58 8.80 9.48
N ALA A 260 11.55 10.08 9.86
CA ALA A 260 12.68 10.76 10.48
C ALA A 260 13.07 10.19 11.86
N ASP A 261 12.10 9.77 12.66
CA ASP A 261 12.35 9.18 13.99
C ASP A 261 12.55 7.65 13.96
N GLY A 262 12.53 7.03 12.77
CA GLY A 262 12.76 5.61 12.58
C GLY A 262 11.53 4.72 12.86
N THR A 263 10.38 5.27 13.17
CA THR A 263 9.14 4.50 13.40
C THR A 263 8.73 3.76 12.13
N MET A 264 8.84 4.40 10.95
CA MET A 264 8.52 3.78 9.67
C MET A 264 9.39 2.51 9.44
N GLY A 265 10.71 2.61 9.61
CA GLY A 265 11.61 1.48 9.45
C GLY A 265 11.36 0.34 10.45
N LYS A 266 10.92 0.66 11.67
CA LYS A 266 10.53 -0.36 12.67
C LYS A 266 9.27 -1.10 12.24
N LEU A 267 8.23 -0.38 11.77
CA LEU A 267 6.98 -0.97 11.31
C LEU A 267 7.20 -1.84 10.06
N THR A 268 7.97 -1.34 9.08
CA THR A 268 8.29 -2.15 7.90
C THR A 268 9.07 -3.40 8.27
N THR A 269 10.09 -3.29 9.12
CA THR A 269 10.87 -4.46 9.58
C THR A 269 10.00 -5.48 10.33
N GLN A 270 9.05 -5.02 11.15
CA GLN A 270 8.12 -5.90 11.88
C GLN A 270 7.28 -6.76 10.93
N TRP A 271 6.77 -6.17 9.86
CA TRP A 271 5.82 -6.84 8.96
C TRP A 271 6.48 -7.55 7.78
N PHE A 272 7.56 -6.98 7.24
CA PHE A 272 8.24 -7.50 6.05
C PHE A 272 9.53 -8.29 6.38
N GLY A 273 10.02 -8.21 7.61
CA GLY A 273 11.30 -8.80 8.00
C GLY A 273 12.54 -7.97 7.62
N TYR A 274 12.35 -6.88 6.87
CA TYR A 274 13.39 -5.92 6.44
C TYR A 274 12.78 -4.53 6.24
N ASP A 275 13.65 -3.51 6.20
CA ASP A 275 13.23 -2.12 6.06
C ASP A 275 13.00 -1.77 4.59
N ILE A 276 11.73 -1.51 4.22
CA ILE A 276 11.30 -1.05 2.90
C ILE A 276 10.88 0.43 2.89
N SER A 277 11.14 1.15 3.99
CA SER A 277 10.78 2.56 4.08
C SER A 277 11.61 3.41 3.13
N ILE A 278 10.98 4.43 2.53
CA ILE A 278 11.69 5.41 1.73
C ILE A 278 12.37 6.41 2.66
N LYS A 279 13.67 6.57 2.53
CA LYS A 279 14.46 7.50 3.34
C LYS A 279 14.26 8.93 2.84
N SER A 280 14.17 9.89 3.75
CA SER A 280 14.08 11.31 3.40
C SER A 280 15.35 11.73 2.65
N GLY A 281 15.23 12.09 1.37
CA GLY A 281 16.35 12.58 0.56
C GLY A 281 16.95 11.56 -0.44
N SER A 282 16.31 10.40 -0.65
CA SER A 282 16.64 9.46 -1.74
C SER A 282 15.89 9.79 -3.02
#